data_28b07fccaa437f6457eb741082e3f0d2
#
_entry.id   28b07fccaa437f6457eb741082e3f0d2
#
_cell.length_a   1.000
_cell.length_b   1.000
_cell.length_c   1.000
_cell.angle_alpha   90.00
_cell.angle_beta   90.00
_cell.angle_gamma   90.00
#
_symmetry.space_group_name_H-M   'P 1'
#
loop_
_entity.id
_entity.type
_entity.pdbx_description
1 polymer ?
#
loop_
_entity_poly.entity_id
_entity_poly.type
_entity_poly.pdbx_seq_one_letter_code
_entity_poly.pdbx_strand_id
1 'polypeptide(L)'
;MRLLDLRDNALFLQNWRERMRLPSVLSGVILSTVIIVLIFLNAYLNPPETRQYLDGKYTAVPIFWLDKVFWDIGVFQGVVLFLFGTLAANKMTVRERSSGTLDFHRSSPTPRVNQYLGLLFGAPSLEWCLFLGSFLVSLLVFLFSNIPAGIFVQFYLSLVLCAVFYHSLAILFAVAVNRKGVAAQRSSGFLVIMLSMYGLSGIL
;
A
#
# COMPACT_ATOMS: atom_id res chain seq x y z
N MET A 1 21.70 4.53 -22.66
CA MET A 1 20.30 4.93 -22.42
C MET A 1 19.94 4.46 -21.00
N ARG A 2 19.85 5.37 -20.02
CA ARG A 2 19.51 5.03 -18.62
C ARG A 2 18.01 4.80 -18.54
N LEU A 3 17.58 3.55 -18.63
CA LEU A 3 16.15 3.15 -18.73
C LEU A 3 15.33 3.41 -17.44
N LEU A 4 15.94 3.72 -16.30
CA LEU A 4 15.30 3.77 -14.99
C LEU A 4 15.73 4.99 -14.14
N ASP A 5 15.98 6.14 -14.76
CA ASP A 5 16.26 7.34 -13.96
C ASP A 5 14.95 8.03 -13.55
N LEU A 6 14.42 7.64 -12.39
CA LEU A 6 13.22 8.24 -11.80
C LEU A 6 13.43 9.72 -11.45
N ARG A 7 14.69 10.16 -11.29
CA ARG A 7 15.01 11.56 -10.97
C ARG A 7 14.73 12.50 -12.14
N ASP A 8 14.87 12.00 -13.37
CA ASP A 8 14.58 12.77 -14.60
C ASP A 8 13.15 12.52 -15.13
N ASN A 9 12.35 11.71 -14.41
CA ASN A 9 10.99 11.43 -14.79
C ASN A 9 10.04 12.57 -14.33
N ALA A 10 9.70 13.46 -15.27
CA ALA A 10 8.86 14.60 -14.98
C ALA A 10 7.51 14.22 -14.36
N LEU A 11 6.89 13.15 -14.82
CA LEU A 11 5.60 12.65 -14.29
C LEU A 11 5.74 12.14 -12.86
N PHE A 12 6.83 11.41 -12.56
CA PHE A 12 7.12 10.98 -11.20
C PHE A 12 7.32 12.17 -10.27
N LEU A 13 8.16 13.14 -10.67
CA LEU A 13 8.45 14.33 -9.87
C LEU A 13 7.22 15.20 -9.63
N GLN A 14 6.37 15.36 -10.64
CA GLN A 14 5.11 16.11 -10.53
C GLN A 14 4.19 15.44 -9.49
N ASN A 15 3.92 14.14 -9.65
CA ASN A 15 3.06 13.38 -8.76
C ASN A 15 3.62 13.33 -7.34
N TRP A 16 4.93 13.12 -7.21
CA TRP A 16 5.63 13.16 -5.94
C TRP A 16 5.43 14.50 -5.23
N ARG A 17 5.73 15.62 -5.89
CA ARG A 17 5.58 16.97 -5.29
C ARG A 17 4.15 17.27 -4.88
N GLU A 18 3.17 16.81 -5.65
CA GLU A 18 1.76 17.02 -5.36
C GLU A 18 1.31 16.21 -4.12
N ARG A 19 1.76 14.97 -4.00
CA ARG A 19 1.40 14.06 -2.89
C ARG A 19 2.19 14.33 -1.62
N MET A 20 3.45 14.70 -1.74
CA MET A 20 4.38 14.93 -0.63
C MET A 20 4.33 16.37 -0.10
N ARG A 21 3.19 17.03 -0.20
CA ARG A 21 2.99 18.34 0.47
C ARG A 21 3.02 18.17 1.98
N LEU A 22 3.68 19.10 2.67
CA LEU A 22 3.89 19.04 4.11
C LEU A 22 2.61 18.72 4.92
N PRO A 23 1.44 19.34 4.66
CA PRO A 23 0.21 19.00 5.40
C PRO A 23 -0.24 17.57 5.20
N SER A 24 -0.12 17.01 3.97
CA SER A 24 -0.52 15.64 3.66
C SER A 24 0.42 14.63 4.32
N VAL A 25 1.72 14.88 4.28
CA VAL A 25 2.72 14.03 4.94
C VAL A 25 2.53 14.07 6.45
N LEU A 26 2.38 15.27 7.03
CA LEU A 26 2.21 15.42 8.46
C LEU A 26 0.95 14.72 8.97
N SER A 27 -0.19 14.91 8.30
CA SER A 27 -1.44 14.23 8.67
C SER A 27 -1.33 12.71 8.52
N GLY A 28 -0.70 12.21 7.47
CA GLY A 28 -0.46 10.78 7.26
C GLY A 28 0.44 10.17 8.34
N VAL A 29 1.54 10.84 8.67
CA VAL A 29 2.48 10.39 9.73
C VAL A 29 1.80 10.39 11.09
N ILE A 30 1.09 11.47 11.46
CA ILE A 30 0.36 11.53 12.74
C ILE A 30 -0.65 10.41 12.83
N LEU A 31 -1.49 10.23 11.79
CA LEU A 31 -2.51 9.17 11.77
C LEU A 31 -1.88 7.78 11.88
N SER A 32 -0.82 7.50 11.12
CA SER A 32 -0.10 6.22 11.18
C SER A 32 0.50 5.97 12.56
N THR A 33 1.10 6.99 13.17
CA THR A 33 1.67 6.88 14.52
C THR A 33 0.58 6.56 15.53
N VAL A 34 -0.55 7.27 15.49
CA VAL A 34 -1.70 6.99 16.38
C VAL A 34 -2.20 5.55 16.21
N ILE A 35 -2.37 5.09 14.98
CA ILE A 35 -2.82 3.72 14.72
C ILE A 35 -1.81 2.69 15.26
N ILE A 36 -0.52 2.89 15.02
CA ILE A 36 0.53 1.99 15.52
C ILE A 36 0.52 1.96 17.06
N VAL A 37 0.41 3.11 17.72
CA VAL A 37 0.30 3.17 19.19
C VAL A 37 -0.94 2.43 19.69
N LEU A 38 -2.09 2.57 19.02
CA LEU A 38 -3.31 1.83 19.35
C LEU A 38 -3.16 0.32 19.15
N ILE A 39 -2.44 -0.13 18.12
CA ILE A 39 -2.10 -1.56 17.90
C ILE A 39 -1.28 -2.10 19.08
N PHE A 40 -0.22 -1.40 19.49
CA PHE A 40 0.59 -1.79 20.63
C PHE A 40 -0.24 -1.85 21.92
N LEU A 41 -1.03 -0.80 22.18
CA LEU A 41 -1.88 -0.72 23.36
C LEU A 41 -2.91 -1.85 23.39
N ASN A 42 -3.59 -2.12 22.26
CA ASN A 42 -4.55 -3.19 22.16
C ASN A 42 -3.91 -4.57 22.40
N ALA A 43 -2.75 -4.84 21.81
CA ALA A 43 -2.06 -6.12 22.00
C ALA A 43 -1.55 -6.31 23.43
N TYR A 44 -1.14 -5.22 24.09
CA TYR A 44 -0.69 -5.25 25.48
C TYR A 44 -1.86 -5.47 26.47
N LEU A 45 -2.98 -4.75 26.26
CA LEU A 45 -4.16 -4.85 27.15
C LEU A 45 -4.96 -6.14 26.92
N ASN A 46 -4.94 -6.67 25.71
CA ASN A 46 -5.67 -7.87 25.31
C ASN A 46 -4.69 -8.90 24.73
N PRO A 47 -3.86 -9.54 25.56
CA PRO A 47 -2.90 -10.52 25.09
C PRO A 47 -3.62 -11.64 24.35
N PRO A 48 -3.14 -12.03 23.16
CA PRO A 48 -3.79 -13.03 22.35
C PRO A 48 -3.63 -14.41 22.98
N GLU A 49 -4.70 -15.21 22.89
CA GLU A 49 -4.70 -16.62 23.28
C GLU A 49 -5.04 -17.47 22.07
N THR A 50 -4.33 -18.57 21.88
CA THR A 50 -4.72 -19.59 20.91
C THR A 50 -5.22 -20.84 21.63
N ARG A 51 -6.20 -21.52 21.05
CA ARG A 51 -6.70 -22.81 21.58
C ARG A 51 -5.93 -23.92 20.91
N GLN A 52 -5.13 -24.65 21.68
CA GLN A 52 -4.49 -25.89 21.20
C GLN A 52 -5.22 -27.11 21.74
N TYR A 53 -5.35 -28.09 20.87
CA TYR A 53 -5.91 -29.41 21.27
C TYR A 53 -4.79 -30.25 21.86
N LEU A 54 -4.77 -30.35 23.19
CA LEU A 54 -3.81 -31.11 23.95
C LEU A 54 -4.56 -32.15 24.84
N ASP A 55 -4.14 -33.41 24.81
CA ASP A 55 -4.67 -34.48 25.64
C ASP A 55 -6.20 -34.63 25.64
N GLY A 56 -6.82 -34.47 24.45
CA GLY A 56 -8.28 -34.58 24.30
C GLY A 56 -9.08 -33.38 24.74
N LYS A 57 -8.42 -32.24 25.08
CA LYS A 57 -9.08 -30.99 25.50
C LYS A 57 -8.48 -29.80 24.76
N TYR A 58 -9.31 -28.76 24.52
CA TYR A 58 -8.85 -27.46 24.06
C TYR A 58 -8.30 -26.67 25.26
N THR A 59 -7.01 -26.36 25.24
CA THR A 59 -6.35 -25.51 26.23
C THR A 59 -5.99 -24.15 25.59
N ALA A 60 -6.21 -23.07 26.33
CA ALA A 60 -5.75 -21.76 25.92
C ALA A 60 -4.24 -21.66 26.11
N VAL A 61 -3.52 -21.35 25.05
CA VAL A 61 -2.08 -21.12 25.08
C VAL A 61 -1.82 -19.65 24.75
N PRO A 62 -1.12 -18.90 25.60
CA PRO A 62 -0.81 -17.50 25.33
C PRO A 62 0.11 -17.39 24.12
N ILE A 63 -0.25 -16.53 23.17
CA ILE A 63 0.62 -16.12 22.07
C ILE A 63 1.46 -14.96 22.56
N PHE A 64 2.72 -14.92 22.14
CA PHE A 64 3.56 -13.79 22.45
C PHE A 64 2.96 -12.49 21.84
N TRP A 65 2.67 -11.50 22.66
CA TRP A 65 1.92 -10.31 22.26
C TRP A 65 2.57 -9.52 21.10
N LEU A 66 3.91 -9.58 20.97
CA LEU A 66 4.62 -8.96 19.86
C LEU A 66 4.36 -9.66 18.51
N ASP A 67 4.08 -10.97 18.51
CA ASP A 67 3.68 -11.66 17.28
C ASP A 67 2.35 -11.12 16.78
N LYS A 68 1.40 -10.84 17.69
CA LYS A 68 0.14 -10.16 17.33
C LYS A 68 0.37 -8.75 16.79
N VAL A 69 1.22 -7.96 17.45
CA VAL A 69 1.58 -6.61 16.98
C VAL A 69 2.13 -6.65 15.55
N PHE A 70 3.00 -7.60 15.25
CA PHE A 70 3.53 -7.78 13.90
C PHE A 70 2.43 -7.97 12.85
N TRP A 71 1.49 -8.89 13.11
CA TRP A 71 0.40 -9.15 12.18
C TRP A 71 -0.57 -7.98 12.06
N ASP A 72 -0.90 -7.32 13.16
CA ASP A 72 -1.78 -6.14 13.15
C ASP A 72 -1.14 -4.96 12.37
N ILE A 73 0.18 -4.75 12.50
CA ILE A 73 0.92 -3.79 11.67
C ILE A 73 0.90 -4.23 10.20
N GLY A 74 1.05 -5.51 9.92
CA GLY A 74 0.97 -6.05 8.57
C GLY A 74 -0.38 -5.80 7.90
N VAL A 75 -1.47 -5.99 8.64
CA VAL A 75 -2.84 -5.64 8.17
C VAL A 75 -2.94 -4.14 7.87
N PHE A 76 -2.47 -3.28 8.78
CA PHE A 76 -2.44 -1.84 8.58
C PHE A 76 -1.68 -1.45 7.30
N GLN A 77 -0.50 -2.04 7.08
CA GLN A 77 0.31 -1.83 5.88
C GLN A 77 -0.40 -2.29 4.61
N GLY A 78 -1.08 -3.44 4.67
CA GLY A 78 -1.92 -3.94 3.59
C GLY A 78 -3.03 -2.95 3.23
N VAL A 79 -3.74 -2.40 4.23
CA VAL A 79 -4.77 -1.37 4.02
C VAL A 79 -4.18 -0.12 3.37
N VAL A 80 -3.04 0.36 3.86
CA VAL A 80 -2.38 1.55 3.30
C VAL A 80 -2.00 1.34 1.84
N LEU A 81 -1.36 0.23 1.50
CA LEU A 81 -0.90 -0.03 0.13
C LEU A 81 -2.05 -0.44 -0.79
N PHE A 82 -2.87 -1.42 -0.39
CA PHE A 82 -3.86 -1.99 -1.31
C PHE A 82 -5.08 -1.10 -1.47
N LEU A 83 -5.56 -0.47 -0.41
CA LEU A 83 -6.72 0.39 -0.50
C LEU A 83 -6.31 1.82 -0.91
N PHE A 84 -5.54 2.50 -0.07
CA PHE A 84 -5.23 3.91 -0.32
C PHE A 84 -4.26 4.10 -1.49
N GLY A 85 -3.21 3.28 -1.60
CA GLY A 85 -2.25 3.34 -2.70
C GLY A 85 -2.89 3.06 -4.06
N THR A 86 -3.76 2.05 -4.13
CA THR A 86 -4.47 1.70 -5.36
C THR A 86 -5.49 2.77 -5.78
N LEU A 87 -6.20 3.36 -4.80
CA LEU A 87 -7.09 4.51 -5.05
C LEU A 87 -6.32 5.74 -5.52
N ALA A 88 -5.14 6.00 -4.95
CA ALA A 88 -4.28 7.11 -5.37
C ALA A 88 -3.79 6.93 -6.81
N ALA A 89 -3.31 5.72 -7.16
CA ALA A 89 -2.88 5.38 -8.51
C ALA A 89 -4.01 5.56 -9.54
N ASN A 90 -5.22 5.05 -9.22
CA ASN A 90 -6.39 5.21 -10.07
C ASN A 90 -6.77 6.69 -10.24
N LYS A 91 -6.99 7.40 -9.13
CA LYS A 91 -7.43 8.81 -9.15
C LYS A 91 -6.47 9.69 -9.95
N MET A 92 -5.16 9.50 -9.76
CA MET A 92 -4.15 10.29 -10.46
C MET A 92 -4.15 9.98 -11.96
N THR A 93 -4.22 8.69 -12.32
CA THR A 93 -4.26 8.28 -13.74
C THR A 93 -5.51 8.84 -14.45
N VAL A 94 -6.68 8.79 -13.81
CA VAL A 94 -7.92 9.38 -14.36
C VAL A 94 -7.76 10.88 -14.54
N ARG A 95 -7.16 11.58 -13.58
CA ARG A 95 -6.89 13.01 -13.65
C ARG A 95 -5.95 13.38 -14.79
N GLU A 96 -4.80 12.70 -14.89
CA GLU A 96 -3.82 12.92 -15.97
C GLU A 96 -4.43 12.68 -17.36
N ARG A 97 -5.32 11.69 -17.45
CA ARG A 97 -6.06 11.44 -18.68
C ARG A 97 -7.07 12.54 -19.00
N SER A 98 -7.84 12.99 -18.00
CA SER A 98 -8.89 14.00 -18.21
C SER A 98 -8.32 15.38 -18.53
N SER A 99 -7.12 15.69 -18.06
CA SER A 99 -6.39 16.93 -18.36
C SER A 99 -5.67 16.92 -19.72
N GLY A 100 -5.60 15.76 -20.40
CA GLY A 100 -4.83 15.59 -21.63
C GLY A 100 -3.32 15.47 -21.42
N THR A 101 -2.84 15.49 -20.17
CA THR A 101 -1.42 15.37 -19.83
C THR A 101 -0.82 14.05 -20.29
N LEU A 102 -1.60 12.96 -20.20
CA LEU A 102 -1.17 11.64 -20.72
C LEU A 102 -0.94 11.66 -22.23
N ASP A 103 -1.77 12.37 -23.00
CA ASP A 103 -1.62 12.44 -24.46
C ASP A 103 -0.41 13.32 -24.82
N PHE A 104 -0.18 14.40 -24.06
CA PHE A 104 1.05 15.20 -24.17
C PHE A 104 2.29 14.37 -23.90
N HIS A 105 2.30 13.56 -22.84
CA HIS A 105 3.43 12.67 -22.56
C HIS A 105 3.63 11.58 -23.61
N ARG A 106 2.55 11.11 -24.26
CA ARG A 106 2.64 10.14 -25.36
C ARG A 106 3.32 10.72 -26.61
N SER A 107 3.17 12.00 -26.84
CA SER A 107 3.85 12.74 -27.95
C SER A 107 5.27 13.17 -27.58
N SER A 108 5.65 13.07 -26.29
CA SER A 108 6.97 13.42 -25.80
C SER A 108 7.98 12.30 -26.08
N PRO A 109 9.28 12.58 -26.24
CA PRO A 109 10.32 11.58 -26.46
C PRO A 109 10.60 10.69 -25.25
N THR A 110 9.81 10.83 -24.16
CA THR A 110 9.97 10.08 -22.92
C THR A 110 9.57 8.60 -23.12
N PRO A 111 10.39 7.61 -22.72
CA PRO A 111 10.06 6.19 -22.82
C PRO A 111 8.75 5.86 -22.08
N ARG A 112 7.90 5.06 -22.70
CA ARG A 112 6.60 4.66 -22.11
C ARG A 112 6.73 3.98 -20.74
N VAL A 113 7.81 3.22 -20.56
CA VAL A 113 8.13 2.57 -19.28
C VAL A 113 8.31 3.60 -18.17
N ASN A 114 9.01 4.71 -18.44
CA ASN A 114 9.20 5.78 -17.45
C ASN A 114 7.89 6.46 -17.10
N GLN A 115 7.00 6.67 -18.06
CA GLN A 115 5.66 7.22 -17.80
C GLN A 115 4.85 6.31 -16.89
N TYR A 116 4.87 5.00 -17.17
CA TYR A 116 4.20 3.99 -16.35
C TYR A 116 4.77 3.93 -14.92
N LEU A 117 6.10 3.90 -14.78
CA LEU A 117 6.75 3.92 -13.47
C LEU A 117 6.47 5.21 -12.68
N GLY A 118 6.35 6.34 -13.38
CA GLY A 118 5.94 7.62 -12.79
C GLY A 118 4.55 7.59 -12.19
N LEU A 119 3.61 6.89 -12.82
CA LEU A 119 2.26 6.67 -12.26
C LEU A 119 2.27 5.60 -11.17
N LEU A 120 3.00 4.50 -11.37
CA LEU A 120 3.01 3.36 -10.46
C LEU A 120 3.57 3.70 -9.06
N PHE A 121 4.64 4.50 -9.01
CA PHE A 121 5.32 4.87 -7.76
C PHE A 121 5.09 6.33 -7.36
N GLY A 122 4.90 7.23 -8.32
CA GLY A 122 4.70 8.65 -8.04
C GLY A 122 3.30 8.96 -7.51
N ALA A 123 2.27 8.32 -8.04
CA ALA A 123 0.90 8.55 -7.59
C ALA A 123 0.67 8.06 -6.13
N PRO A 124 1.04 6.84 -5.73
CA PRO A 124 0.94 6.37 -4.35
C PRO A 124 2.18 6.66 -3.50
N SER A 125 2.92 7.73 -3.80
CA SER A 125 4.20 8.03 -3.11
C SER A 125 4.05 8.24 -1.61
N LEU A 126 2.96 8.86 -1.16
CA LEU A 126 2.67 9.04 0.26
C LEU A 126 2.45 7.67 0.94
N GLU A 127 1.68 6.79 0.34
CA GLU A 127 1.37 5.46 0.84
C GLU A 127 2.64 4.59 0.92
N TRP A 128 3.53 4.68 -0.06
CA TRP A 128 4.85 4.04 -0.01
C TRP A 128 5.72 4.58 1.12
N CYS A 129 5.71 5.90 1.37
CA CYS A 129 6.45 6.48 2.50
C CYS A 129 5.89 6.04 3.85
N LEU A 130 4.56 5.99 4.02
CA LEU A 130 3.92 5.51 5.23
C LEU A 130 4.20 4.01 5.47
N PHE A 131 4.17 3.22 4.40
CA PHE A 131 4.56 1.82 4.44
C PHE A 131 6.01 1.66 4.90
N LEU A 132 6.96 2.39 4.32
CA LEU A 132 8.37 2.31 4.71
C LEU A 132 8.59 2.74 6.17
N GLY A 133 7.89 3.78 6.63
CA GLY A 133 7.95 4.20 8.04
C GLY A 133 7.43 3.11 8.99
N SER A 134 6.27 2.52 8.69
CA SER A 134 5.70 1.43 9.50
C SER A 134 6.48 0.11 9.35
N PHE A 135 7.14 -0.13 8.22
CA PHE A 135 8.05 -1.27 8.02
C PHE A 135 9.21 -1.25 8.99
N LEU A 136 9.80 -0.08 9.27
CA LEU A 136 10.87 0.03 10.26
C LEU A 136 10.39 -0.36 11.66
N VAL A 137 9.17 0.04 12.03
CA VAL A 137 8.56 -0.38 13.30
C VAL A 137 8.33 -1.90 13.33
N SER A 138 7.80 -2.45 12.24
CA SER A 138 7.57 -3.89 12.13
C SER A 138 8.86 -4.70 12.15
N LEU A 139 9.95 -4.18 11.57
CA LEU A 139 11.28 -4.78 11.66
C LEU A 139 11.78 -4.81 13.11
N LEU A 140 11.60 -3.74 13.86
CA LEU A 140 11.94 -3.72 15.28
C LEU A 140 11.12 -4.74 16.07
N VAL A 141 9.81 -4.81 15.85
CA VAL A 141 8.94 -5.82 16.47
C VAL A 141 9.39 -7.22 16.12
N PHE A 142 9.73 -7.49 14.86
CA PHE A 142 10.24 -8.78 14.40
C PHE A 142 11.50 -9.22 15.16
N LEU A 143 12.44 -8.31 15.42
CA LEU A 143 13.68 -8.65 16.16
C LEU A 143 13.44 -9.15 17.58
N PHE A 144 12.29 -8.80 18.18
CA PHE A 144 11.90 -9.19 19.53
C PHE A 144 10.73 -10.20 19.54
N SER A 145 10.24 -10.65 18.38
CA SER A 145 9.16 -11.60 18.22
C SER A 145 9.70 -13.03 18.03
N ASN A 146 8.79 -14.02 18.09
CA ASN A 146 9.13 -15.42 17.81
C ASN A 146 8.89 -15.80 16.33
N ILE A 147 8.70 -14.84 15.46
CA ILE A 147 8.38 -15.07 14.05
C ILE A 147 9.63 -15.56 13.30
N PRO A 148 9.56 -16.68 12.56
CA PRO A 148 10.67 -17.14 11.73
C PRO A 148 11.03 -16.15 10.62
N ALA A 149 12.32 -15.93 10.39
CA ALA A 149 12.81 -15.00 9.37
C ALA A 149 12.27 -15.30 7.95
N GLY A 150 12.07 -16.58 7.63
CA GLY A 150 11.47 -16.99 6.36
C GLY A 150 10.04 -16.46 6.18
N ILE A 151 9.21 -16.50 7.23
CA ILE A 151 7.84 -15.96 7.22
C ILE A 151 7.88 -14.44 7.06
N PHE A 152 8.77 -13.74 7.79
CA PHE A 152 8.95 -12.31 7.66
C PHE A 152 9.25 -11.90 6.21
N VAL A 153 10.27 -12.53 5.59
CA VAL A 153 10.67 -12.21 4.21
C VAL A 153 9.56 -12.53 3.21
N GLN A 154 8.94 -13.71 3.33
CA GLN A 154 7.85 -14.12 2.45
C GLN A 154 6.65 -13.18 2.54
N PHE A 155 6.28 -12.77 3.74
CA PHE A 155 5.17 -11.82 3.97
C PHE A 155 5.44 -10.48 3.28
N TYR A 156 6.59 -9.86 3.52
CA TYR A 156 6.89 -8.55 2.92
C TYR A 156 7.10 -8.61 1.41
N LEU A 157 7.72 -9.67 0.91
CA LEU A 157 7.84 -9.87 -0.54
C LEU A 157 6.46 -9.99 -1.20
N SER A 158 5.57 -10.80 -0.63
CA SER A 158 4.20 -10.97 -1.11
C SER A 158 3.43 -9.65 -1.06
N LEU A 159 3.54 -8.90 0.04
CA LEU A 159 2.85 -7.63 0.23
C LEU A 159 3.28 -6.60 -0.81
N VAL A 160 4.58 -6.46 -1.08
CA VAL A 160 5.09 -5.53 -2.10
C VAL A 160 4.69 -5.96 -3.51
N LEU A 161 4.81 -7.25 -3.84
CA LEU A 161 4.40 -7.77 -5.16
C LEU A 161 2.90 -7.58 -5.41
N CYS A 162 2.07 -7.86 -4.42
CA CYS A 162 0.63 -7.62 -4.51
C CYS A 162 0.32 -6.12 -4.65
N ALA A 163 1.00 -5.23 -3.92
CA ALA A 163 0.81 -3.79 -4.05
C ALA A 163 1.11 -3.31 -5.46
N VAL A 164 2.25 -3.71 -6.03
CA VAL A 164 2.63 -3.37 -7.42
C VAL A 164 1.59 -3.91 -8.41
N PHE A 165 1.11 -5.13 -8.21
CA PHE A 165 0.08 -5.73 -9.06
C PHE A 165 -1.24 -4.94 -9.00
N TYR A 166 -1.76 -4.61 -7.80
CA TYR A 166 -3.01 -3.85 -7.66
C TYR A 166 -2.90 -2.42 -8.17
N HIS A 167 -1.77 -1.74 -7.95
CA HIS A 167 -1.52 -0.42 -8.52
C HIS A 167 -1.50 -0.48 -10.06
N SER A 168 -0.89 -1.53 -10.64
CA SER A 168 -0.86 -1.75 -12.10
C SER A 168 -2.26 -1.96 -12.67
N LEU A 169 -3.07 -2.78 -12.01
CA LEU A 169 -4.47 -2.99 -12.38
C LEU A 169 -5.28 -1.69 -12.30
N ALA A 170 -5.08 -0.88 -11.25
CA ALA A 170 -5.76 0.40 -11.10
C ALA A 170 -5.44 1.37 -12.24
N ILE A 171 -4.17 1.44 -12.64
CA ILE A 171 -3.73 2.25 -13.80
C ILE A 171 -4.36 1.71 -15.08
N LEU A 172 -4.34 0.39 -15.29
CA LEU A 172 -4.94 -0.24 -16.46
C LEU A 172 -6.44 0.07 -16.58
N PHE A 173 -7.19 -0.11 -15.47
CA PHE A 173 -8.63 0.21 -15.44
C PHE A 173 -8.89 1.70 -15.70
N ALA A 174 -8.09 2.60 -15.11
CA ALA A 174 -8.21 4.03 -15.32
C ALA A 174 -7.98 4.42 -16.79
N VAL A 175 -7.10 3.71 -17.49
CA VAL A 175 -6.83 3.93 -18.92
C VAL A 175 -7.87 3.25 -19.82
N ALA A 176 -8.36 2.06 -19.46
CA ALA A 176 -9.30 1.27 -20.26
C ALA A 176 -10.73 1.86 -20.27
N VAL A 177 -11.17 2.43 -19.15
CA VAL A 177 -12.53 3.00 -19.03
C VAL A 177 -12.66 4.26 -19.88
N ASN A 178 -13.31 4.15 -21.03
CA ASN A 178 -13.45 5.23 -22.01
C ASN A 178 -14.58 6.25 -21.68
N ARG A 179 -14.74 6.60 -20.40
CA ARG A 179 -15.76 7.56 -19.96
C ARG A 179 -15.10 8.86 -19.51
N LYS A 180 -15.43 9.96 -20.15
CA LYS A 180 -15.05 11.30 -19.70
C LYS A 180 -15.99 11.73 -18.57
N GLY A 181 -15.44 12.10 -17.41
CA GLY A 181 -16.19 12.74 -16.33
C GLY A 181 -16.21 12.00 -14.98
N VAL A 182 -16.92 12.61 -14.01
CA VAL A 182 -17.01 12.18 -12.59
C VAL A 182 -17.56 10.75 -12.43
N ALA A 183 -18.43 10.30 -13.34
CA ALA A 183 -19.00 8.94 -13.32
C ALA A 183 -17.93 7.85 -13.58
N ALA A 184 -16.94 8.12 -14.43
CA ALA A 184 -15.83 7.20 -14.69
C ALA A 184 -14.91 7.06 -13.47
N GLN A 185 -14.68 8.16 -12.77
CA GLN A 185 -13.86 8.17 -11.55
C GLN A 185 -14.53 7.36 -10.42
N ARG A 186 -15.87 7.44 -10.29
CA ARG A 186 -16.62 6.68 -9.28
C ARG A 186 -16.67 5.19 -9.58
N SER A 187 -16.92 4.80 -10.85
CA SER A 187 -17.03 3.39 -11.23
C SER A 187 -15.70 2.65 -11.18
N SER A 188 -14.61 3.28 -11.62
CA SER A 188 -13.27 2.67 -11.54
C SER A 188 -12.78 2.58 -10.10
N GLY A 189 -13.06 3.59 -9.25
CA GLY A 189 -12.75 3.56 -7.83
C GLY A 189 -13.44 2.43 -7.08
N PHE A 190 -14.74 2.18 -7.38
CA PHE A 190 -15.49 1.09 -6.75
C PHE A 190 -14.94 -0.30 -7.10
N LEU A 191 -14.62 -0.55 -8.38
CA LEU A 191 -14.00 -1.80 -8.81
C LEU A 191 -12.64 -2.04 -8.15
N VAL A 192 -11.85 -0.98 -8.01
CA VAL A 192 -10.55 -1.02 -7.33
C VAL A 192 -10.69 -1.36 -5.85
N ILE A 193 -11.66 -0.76 -5.15
CA ILE A 193 -11.96 -1.08 -3.75
C ILE A 193 -12.35 -2.54 -3.59
N MET A 194 -13.26 -3.04 -4.43
CA MET A 194 -13.68 -4.45 -4.40
C MET A 194 -12.51 -5.40 -4.59
N LEU A 195 -11.66 -5.16 -5.59
CA LEU A 195 -10.48 -5.99 -5.86
C LEU A 195 -9.47 -5.95 -4.70
N SER A 196 -9.23 -4.77 -4.10
CA SER A 196 -8.30 -4.65 -2.98
C SER A 196 -8.80 -5.33 -1.71
N MET A 197 -10.11 -5.36 -1.48
CA MET A 197 -10.70 -6.11 -0.36
C MET A 197 -10.56 -7.62 -0.54
N TYR A 198 -10.70 -8.15 -1.77
CA TYR A 198 -10.42 -9.56 -2.05
C TYR A 198 -8.95 -9.92 -1.82
N GLY A 199 -8.01 -9.03 -2.16
CA GLY A 199 -6.59 -9.24 -1.89
C GLY A 199 -6.26 -9.30 -0.40
N LEU A 200 -6.89 -8.44 0.41
CA LEU A 200 -6.74 -8.46 1.86
C LEU A 200 -7.27 -9.75 2.50
N SER A 201 -8.41 -10.26 2.03
CA SER A 201 -9.00 -11.51 2.57
C SER A 201 -8.18 -12.77 2.22
N GLY A 202 -7.30 -12.72 1.24
CA GLY A 202 -6.40 -13.84 0.90
C GLY A 202 -5.06 -13.84 1.65
N ILE A 203 -4.76 -12.76 2.41
CA ILE A 203 -3.54 -12.62 3.21
C ILE A 203 -3.82 -12.85 4.70
N LEU A 204 -5.05 -12.67 5.13
CA LEU A 204 -5.57 -12.94 6.49
C LEU A 204 -6.05 -14.38 6.64
#